data_250cb12f24573c83466236ccfb1f1916
#
_entry.id   250cb12f24573c83466236ccfb1f1916
#
_cell.length_a   1.000
_cell.length_b   1.000
_cell.length_c   1.000
_cell.angle_alpha   90.00
_cell.angle_beta   90.00
_cell.angle_gamma   90.00
#
_symmetry.space_group_name_H-M   'P 1'
#
loop_
_entity.id
_entity.type
_entity.pdbx_description
1 polymer ?
#
loop_
_entity_poly.entity_id
_entity_poly.type
_entity_poly.pdbx_seq_one_letter_code
_entity_poly.pdbx_strand_id
1 'polypeptide(L)'
;MKKLIYSIIGLLMFAGCEDDYKTDITIPMSGIYLSSPAEGATMDLNDESKDSYEFTWDKASEQGSVLIFSTTKDLVKQVTVEAGTGKNCNISTLVINQLLSKLDIKSGNERLIYWTVKDKNNQTAAASEVRTLQARRMKSILLAPEDMSTATLLADATQTKIKFEWDASGIGNDTECT
;
A
#
# COMPACT_ATOMS: atom_id res chain seq x y z
N MET A 1 29.87 -69.02 -57.26
CA MET A 1 28.90 -67.99 -57.65
C MET A 1 28.78 -67.03 -56.43
N LYS A 2 29.42 -65.92 -56.54
CA LYS A 2 29.62 -64.96 -55.39
C LYS A 2 28.49 -63.95 -55.43
N LYS A 3 27.73 -63.81 -54.34
CA LYS A 3 26.75 -62.74 -54.17
C LYS A 3 27.36 -61.65 -53.30
N LEU A 4 27.61 -60.54 -53.88
CA LEU A 4 28.04 -59.31 -53.21
C LEU A 4 26.81 -58.65 -52.57
N ILE A 5 26.83 -58.47 -51.24
CA ILE A 5 25.83 -57.74 -50.51
C ILE A 5 26.42 -56.33 -50.24
N TYR A 6 25.89 -55.35 -50.90
CA TYR A 6 26.21 -53.92 -50.61
C TYR A 6 25.40 -53.48 -49.39
N SER A 7 26.06 -53.23 -48.30
CA SER A 7 25.51 -52.61 -47.12
C SER A 7 25.50 -51.08 -47.36
N ILE A 8 24.35 -50.51 -47.56
CA ILE A 8 24.16 -49.06 -47.63
C ILE A 8 23.96 -48.59 -46.22
N ILE A 9 24.99 -47.98 -45.63
CA ILE A 9 24.87 -47.22 -44.40
C ILE A 9 24.29 -45.88 -44.71
N GLY A 10 23.01 -45.75 -44.47
CA GLY A 10 22.32 -44.47 -44.54
C GLY A 10 22.71 -43.56 -43.35
N LEU A 11 23.55 -42.59 -43.62
CA LEU A 11 23.88 -41.52 -42.64
C LEU A 11 22.67 -40.59 -42.52
N LEU A 12 21.85 -40.82 -41.49
CA LEU A 12 20.78 -39.88 -41.12
C LEU A 12 21.44 -38.64 -40.46
N MET A 13 21.61 -37.62 -41.24
CA MET A 13 21.87 -36.27 -40.73
C MET A 13 20.59 -35.76 -40.09
N PHE A 14 20.51 -35.79 -38.78
CA PHE A 14 19.54 -34.99 -38.03
C PHE A 14 19.99 -33.53 -38.15
N ALA A 15 19.45 -32.81 -39.11
CA ALA A 15 19.46 -31.37 -39.05
C ALA A 15 18.54 -30.97 -37.90
N GLY A 16 19.14 -30.75 -36.74
CA GLY A 16 18.45 -30.07 -35.63
C GLY A 16 18.09 -28.70 -36.10
N CYS A 17 16.83 -28.48 -36.38
CA CYS A 17 16.27 -27.12 -36.33
C CYS A 17 16.35 -26.67 -34.87
N GLU A 18 17.36 -25.88 -34.54
CA GLU A 18 17.26 -24.97 -33.42
C GLU A 18 16.20 -23.93 -33.82
N ASP A 19 14.94 -24.28 -33.59
CA ASP A 19 13.90 -23.29 -33.52
C ASP A 19 14.19 -22.43 -32.31
N ASP A 20 14.89 -21.35 -32.58
CA ASP A 20 15.08 -20.22 -31.68
C ASP A 20 13.67 -19.63 -31.44
N TYR A 21 12.85 -20.32 -30.63
CA TYR A 21 11.63 -19.76 -30.08
C TYR A 21 11.98 -18.67 -29.07
N LYS A 22 12.63 -17.61 -29.55
CA LYS A 22 12.48 -16.30 -28.96
C LYS A 22 11.08 -15.82 -29.27
N THR A 23 10.11 -16.47 -28.69
CA THR A 23 8.85 -15.80 -28.48
C THR A 23 9.14 -14.71 -27.42
N ASP A 24 9.61 -13.57 -27.87
CA ASP A 24 9.36 -12.32 -27.17
C ASP A 24 7.83 -12.17 -27.14
N ILE A 25 7.20 -12.94 -26.22
CA ILE A 25 5.85 -12.63 -25.81
C ILE A 25 5.97 -11.34 -25.04
N THR A 26 6.02 -10.25 -25.75
CA THR A 26 5.75 -8.93 -25.22
C THR A 26 4.27 -8.95 -24.86
N ILE A 27 3.96 -9.54 -23.70
CA ILE A 27 2.65 -9.36 -23.10
C ILE A 27 2.56 -7.85 -22.93
N PRO A 28 1.62 -7.17 -23.59
CA PRO A 28 1.45 -5.75 -23.37
C PRO A 28 1.11 -5.61 -21.88
N MET A 29 2.09 -5.22 -21.07
CA MET A 29 1.88 -4.91 -19.66
C MET A 29 1.02 -3.65 -19.61
N SER A 30 -0.29 -3.80 -19.76
CA SER A 30 -1.25 -2.68 -19.71
C SER A 30 -1.45 -2.15 -18.29
N GLY A 31 -0.95 -2.86 -17.29
CA GLY A 31 -1.11 -2.53 -15.88
C GLY A 31 -0.12 -1.51 -15.35
N ILE A 32 -0.38 -1.01 -14.14
CA ILE A 32 0.55 -0.25 -13.32
C ILE A 32 1.21 -1.22 -12.34
N TYR A 33 2.55 -1.25 -12.33
CA TYR A 33 3.33 -2.11 -11.43
C TYR A 33 4.01 -1.27 -10.37
N LEU A 34 3.95 -1.76 -9.13
CA LEU A 34 4.43 -1.05 -7.96
C LEU A 34 5.96 -1.18 -7.85
N SER A 35 6.65 -0.13 -7.41
CA SER A 35 8.10 -0.13 -7.21
C SER A 35 8.45 -0.05 -5.73
N SER A 36 7.92 0.95 -5.02
CA SER A 36 8.16 1.17 -3.59
C SER A 36 6.86 1.62 -2.91
N PRO A 37 6.62 1.21 -1.66
CA PRO A 37 7.39 0.28 -0.82
C PRO A 37 7.41 -1.14 -1.34
N ALA A 38 8.43 -1.94 -0.91
CA ALA A 38 8.52 -3.36 -1.25
C ALA A 38 7.36 -4.16 -0.62
N GLU A 39 7.10 -5.35 -1.17
CA GLU A 39 6.14 -6.30 -0.57
C GLU A 39 6.50 -6.60 0.88
N GLY A 40 5.54 -6.50 1.78
CA GLY A 40 5.72 -6.76 3.21
C GLY A 40 6.54 -5.73 3.97
N ALA A 41 6.85 -4.57 3.38
CA ALA A 41 7.62 -3.52 4.06
C ALA A 41 6.91 -3.03 5.32
N THR A 42 7.69 -2.59 6.32
CA THR A 42 7.18 -2.02 7.56
C THR A 42 7.05 -0.50 7.45
N MET A 43 5.93 0.02 7.89
CA MET A 43 5.61 1.43 7.97
C MET A 43 5.21 1.77 9.41
N ASP A 44 6.15 2.27 10.21
CA ASP A 44 5.89 2.68 11.59
C ASP A 44 5.70 4.20 11.65
N LEU A 45 4.48 4.64 11.93
CA LEU A 45 4.17 6.06 12.01
C LEU A 45 4.63 6.71 13.32
N ASN A 46 5.20 5.94 14.24
CA ASN A 46 5.83 6.48 15.46
C ASN A 46 7.35 6.72 15.27
N ASP A 47 7.89 6.49 14.08
CA ASP A 47 9.26 6.81 13.73
C ASP A 47 9.40 8.32 13.49
N GLU A 48 9.84 9.06 14.47
CA GLU A 48 10.00 10.52 14.46
C GLU A 48 11.00 11.02 13.40
N SER A 49 11.80 10.12 12.83
CA SER A 49 12.73 10.45 11.73
C SER A 49 12.03 10.55 10.37
N LYS A 50 10.75 10.19 10.29
CA LYS A 50 9.98 10.11 9.03
C LYS A 50 8.74 10.97 9.05
N ASP A 51 8.81 12.08 8.33
CA ASP A 51 7.66 12.98 8.13
C ASP A 51 6.70 12.49 7.04
N SER A 52 7.17 11.61 6.16
CA SER A 52 6.39 11.12 5.01
C SER A 52 6.89 9.77 4.52
N TYR A 53 6.06 9.11 3.71
CA TYR A 53 6.36 7.88 3.01
C TYR A 53 6.13 8.05 1.52
N GLU A 54 7.11 7.62 0.71
CA GLU A 54 7.04 7.69 -0.74
C GLU A 54 6.53 6.37 -1.31
N PHE A 55 5.53 6.48 -2.20
CA PHE A 55 4.98 5.39 -2.99
C PHE A 55 5.35 5.61 -4.45
N THR A 56 5.92 4.60 -5.10
CA THR A 56 6.38 4.69 -6.49
C THR A 56 5.88 3.53 -7.33
N TRP A 57 5.70 3.77 -8.63
CA TRP A 57 5.25 2.79 -9.63
C TRP A 57 5.87 3.09 -11.00
N ASP A 58 5.69 2.16 -11.96
CA ASP A 58 6.40 2.16 -13.25
C ASP A 58 5.85 3.14 -14.28
N LYS A 59 4.55 3.49 -14.23
CA LYS A 59 3.86 4.28 -15.27
C LYS A 59 3.22 5.53 -14.72
N ALA A 60 3.44 6.64 -15.42
CA ALA A 60 2.65 7.87 -15.25
C ALA A 60 1.26 7.69 -15.87
N SER A 61 0.26 8.41 -15.34
CA SER A 61 -1.08 8.50 -15.92
C SER A 61 -1.38 9.95 -16.31
N GLU A 62 -1.77 10.18 -17.55
CA GLU A 62 -2.17 11.51 -18.02
C GLU A 62 -3.39 12.06 -17.26
N GLN A 63 -4.26 11.19 -16.83
CA GLN A 63 -5.49 11.52 -16.10
C GLN A 63 -5.33 11.51 -14.59
N GLY A 64 -4.13 11.16 -14.13
CA GLY A 64 -3.79 10.98 -12.73
C GLY A 64 -3.98 9.56 -12.24
N SER A 65 -3.32 9.27 -11.14
CA SER A 65 -3.36 7.99 -10.43
C SER A 65 -4.04 8.14 -9.08
N VAL A 66 -4.56 7.03 -8.57
CA VAL A 66 -5.17 6.93 -7.25
C VAL A 66 -4.48 5.81 -6.49
N LEU A 67 -3.88 6.14 -5.33
CA LEU A 67 -3.44 5.16 -4.36
C LEU A 67 -4.65 4.64 -3.58
N ILE A 68 -4.68 3.34 -3.39
CA ILE A 68 -5.74 2.63 -2.66
C ILE A 68 -5.09 1.86 -1.52
N PHE A 69 -5.62 2.02 -0.31
CA PHE A 69 -5.25 1.24 0.87
C PHE A 69 -6.45 0.48 1.38
N SER A 70 -6.25 -0.76 1.82
CA SER A 70 -7.33 -1.63 2.30
C SER A 70 -6.84 -2.55 3.40
N THR A 71 -7.76 -3.02 4.23
CA THR A 71 -7.50 -4.09 5.20
C THR A 71 -7.75 -5.49 4.64
N THR A 72 -8.22 -5.57 3.38
CA THR A 72 -8.51 -6.84 2.70
C THR A 72 -7.91 -6.85 1.30
N LYS A 73 -7.45 -8.02 0.85
CA LYS A 73 -6.77 -8.19 -0.45
C LYS A 73 -7.68 -7.87 -1.65
N ASP A 74 -8.96 -8.08 -1.51
CA ASP A 74 -9.99 -7.77 -2.52
C ASP A 74 -10.35 -6.28 -2.59
N LEU A 75 -9.75 -5.46 -1.72
CA LEU A 75 -9.91 -4.01 -1.67
C LEU A 75 -11.37 -3.55 -1.40
N VAL A 76 -12.21 -4.39 -0.80
CA VAL A 76 -13.62 -4.04 -0.53
C VAL A 76 -13.73 -2.90 0.48
N LYS A 77 -12.99 -2.98 1.60
CA LYS A 77 -12.90 -1.88 2.57
C LYS A 77 -11.65 -1.06 2.29
N GLN A 78 -11.81 0.01 1.52
CA GLN A 78 -10.68 0.80 1.04
C GLN A 78 -10.80 2.28 1.37
N VAL A 79 -9.65 2.95 1.42
CA VAL A 79 -9.49 4.40 1.43
C VAL A 79 -8.56 4.79 0.29
N THR A 80 -8.74 5.99 -0.27
CA THR A 80 -8.03 6.42 -1.46
C THR A 80 -7.34 7.74 -1.26
N VAL A 81 -6.24 7.95 -2.00
CA VAL A 81 -5.49 9.21 -2.09
C VAL A 81 -5.23 9.52 -3.55
N GLU A 82 -5.55 10.75 -3.96
CA GLU A 82 -5.18 11.26 -5.28
C GLU A 82 -3.65 11.40 -5.36
N ALA A 83 -3.04 10.76 -6.34
CA ALA A 83 -1.58 10.68 -6.47
C ALA A 83 -1.00 11.54 -7.61
N GLY A 84 -1.86 12.30 -8.31
CA GLY A 84 -1.43 13.13 -9.44
C GLY A 84 -1.06 12.31 -10.68
N THR A 85 -0.38 12.96 -11.63
CA THR A 85 -0.05 12.39 -12.94
C THR A 85 1.33 11.72 -12.99
N GLY A 86 2.13 11.83 -11.93
CA GLY A 86 3.49 11.28 -11.84
C GLY A 86 3.54 9.76 -11.67
N LYS A 87 4.75 9.30 -11.36
CA LYS A 87 5.06 7.89 -11.02
C LYS A 87 5.33 7.70 -9.52
N ASN A 88 5.08 8.72 -8.73
CA ASN A 88 5.30 8.73 -7.29
C ASN A 88 4.26 9.59 -6.59
N CYS A 89 4.06 9.30 -5.32
CA CYS A 89 3.25 10.11 -4.40
C CYS A 89 3.91 10.07 -3.03
N ASN A 90 4.16 11.25 -2.48
CA ASN A 90 4.70 11.39 -1.12
C ASN A 90 3.57 11.76 -0.19
N ILE A 91 3.29 10.90 0.80
CA ILE A 91 2.16 11.09 1.71
C ILE A 91 2.72 11.33 3.11
N SER A 92 2.32 12.45 3.73
CA SER A 92 2.76 12.75 5.09
C SER A 92 2.27 11.69 6.09
N THR A 93 3.07 11.47 7.13
CA THR A 93 2.78 10.55 8.22
C THR A 93 1.41 10.83 8.86
N LEU A 94 1.04 12.11 8.99
CA LEU A 94 -0.27 12.52 9.50
C LEU A 94 -1.43 12.09 8.61
N VAL A 95 -1.30 12.27 7.29
CA VAL A 95 -2.33 11.84 6.33
C VAL A 95 -2.48 10.32 6.36
N ILE A 96 -1.37 9.58 6.40
CA ILE A 96 -1.42 8.12 6.52
C ILE A 96 -2.10 7.70 7.83
N ASN A 97 -1.80 8.37 8.96
CA ASN A 97 -2.46 8.11 10.23
C ASN A 97 -3.99 8.26 10.14
N GLN A 98 -4.47 9.29 9.44
CA GLN A 98 -5.90 9.49 9.19
C GLN A 98 -6.50 8.37 8.31
N LEU A 99 -5.78 7.93 7.28
CA LEU A 99 -6.21 6.83 6.41
C LEU A 99 -6.33 5.52 7.20
N LEU A 100 -5.33 5.20 8.04
CA LEU A 100 -5.36 4.02 8.90
C LEU A 100 -6.51 4.09 9.92
N SER A 101 -6.85 5.29 10.42
CA SER A 101 -8.01 5.50 11.26
C SER A 101 -9.32 5.17 10.54
N LYS A 102 -9.48 5.62 9.29
CA LYS A 102 -10.65 5.32 8.46
C LYS A 102 -10.79 3.83 8.12
N LEU A 103 -9.67 3.09 8.17
CA LEU A 103 -9.63 1.63 8.04
C LEU A 103 -9.88 0.90 9.37
N ASP A 104 -10.32 1.60 10.43
CA ASP A 104 -10.58 1.11 11.80
C ASP A 104 -9.35 0.48 12.47
N ILE A 105 -8.15 0.92 12.12
CA ILE A 105 -6.94 0.55 12.84
C ILE A 105 -6.83 1.45 14.06
N LYS A 106 -6.82 0.87 15.25
CA LYS A 106 -6.75 1.61 16.51
C LYS A 106 -5.37 2.23 16.70
N SER A 107 -5.32 3.36 17.42
CA SER A 107 -4.07 4.05 17.79
C SER A 107 -3.06 3.09 18.41
N GLY A 108 -1.80 3.18 18.01
CA GLY A 108 -0.69 2.35 18.47
C GLY A 108 -0.68 0.91 17.94
N ASN A 109 -1.77 0.45 17.31
CA ASN A 109 -1.84 -0.91 16.79
C ASN A 109 -1.13 -1.03 15.44
N GLU A 110 -0.63 -2.24 15.20
CA GLU A 110 -0.03 -2.66 13.96
C GLU A 110 -1.00 -3.57 13.21
N ARG A 111 -1.07 -3.42 11.88
CA ARG A 111 -1.90 -4.27 11.03
C ARG A 111 -1.32 -4.41 9.64
N LEU A 112 -1.51 -5.60 9.06
CA LEU A 112 -1.28 -5.83 7.64
C LEU A 112 -2.32 -5.06 6.84
N ILE A 113 -1.87 -4.23 5.90
CA ILE A 113 -2.70 -3.53 4.93
C ILE A 113 -2.26 -3.88 3.52
N TYR A 114 -3.18 -3.77 2.59
CA TYR A 114 -2.97 -3.96 1.16
C TYR A 114 -2.97 -2.60 0.48
N TRP A 115 -2.10 -2.42 -0.49
CA TRP A 115 -2.09 -1.19 -1.27
C TRP A 115 -1.86 -1.46 -2.75
N THR A 116 -2.38 -0.56 -3.57
CA THR A 116 -2.22 -0.59 -5.02
C THR A 116 -2.36 0.81 -5.60
N VAL A 117 -2.02 0.93 -6.89
CA VAL A 117 -2.24 2.14 -7.68
C VAL A 117 -3.13 1.80 -8.87
N LYS A 118 -4.10 2.66 -9.14
CA LYS A 118 -4.96 2.56 -10.32
C LYS A 118 -4.97 3.89 -11.06
N ASP A 119 -5.21 3.82 -12.37
CA ASP A 119 -5.55 5.00 -13.16
C ASP A 119 -6.89 5.57 -12.68
N LYS A 120 -6.97 6.90 -12.56
CA LYS A 120 -8.15 7.60 -12.04
C LYS A 120 -9.40 7.31 -12.88
N ASN A 121 -9.26 7.15 -14.19
CA ASN A 121 -10.36 6.87 -15.11
C ASN A 121 -10.74 5.39 -15.18
N ASN A 122 -9.93 4.50 -14.61
CA ASN A 122 -10.14 3.05 -14.68
C ASN A 122 -10.11 2.38 -13.31
N GLN A 123 -10.77 2.98 -12.32
CA GLN A 123 -10.79 2.46 -10.95
C GLN A 123 -11.57 1.14 -10.80
N THR A 124 -12.51 0.86 -11.72
CA THR A 124 -13.29 -0.39 -11.72
C THR A 124 -12.52 -1.60 -12.23
N ALA A 125 -11.44 -1.38 -13.00
CA ALA A 125 -10.58 -2.48 -13.44
C ALA A 125 -9.90 -3.16 -12.25
N ALA A 126 -9.59 -4.45 -12.41
CA ALA A 126 -8.76 -5.15 -11.46
C ALA A 126 -7.38 -4.46 -11.33
N ALA A 127 -6.83 -4.41 -10.12
CA ALA A 127 -5.48 -3.92 -9.91
C ALA A 127 -4.47 -4.86 -10.58
N SER A 128 -3.46 -4.30 -11.25
CA SER A 128 -2.41 -5.11 -11.89
C SER A 128 -1.51 -5.78 -10.87
N GLU A 129 -1.27 -5.09 -9.77
CA GLU A 129 -0.48 -5.57 -8.65
C GLU A 129 -1.07 -5.03 -7.34
N VAL A 130 -1.08 -5.86 -6.30
CA VAL A 130 -1.47 -5.47 -4.94
C VAL A 130 -0.36 -5.94 -4.02
N ARG A 131 0.22 -5.03 -3.25
CA ARG A 131 1.26 -5.31 -2.25
C ARG A 131 0.74 -5.17 -0.84
N THR A 132 1.47 -5.75 0.08
CA THR A 132 1.22 -5.66 1.53
C THR A 132 2.19 -4.70 2.20
N LEU A 133 1.73 -4.09 3.29
CA LEU A 133 2.52 -3.29 4.23
C LEU A 133 2.15 -3.69 5.64
N GLN A 134 3.14 -3.78 6.51
CA GLN A 134 2.92 -3.89 7.96
C GLN A 134 2.88 -2.48 8.54
N ALA A 135 1.68 -1.93 8.71
CA ALA A 135 1.49 -0.54 9.13
C ALA A 135 1.18 -0.44 10.62
N ARG A 136 1.97 0.35 11.34
CA ARG A 136 1.72 0.71 12.74
C ARG A 136 1.22 2.14 12.82
N ARG A 137 0.00 2.30 13.34
CA ARG A 137 -0.60 3.62 13.54
C ARG A 137 0.08 4.37 14.71
N MET A 138 0.09 5.70 14.62
CA MET A 138 0.58 6.56 15.71
C MET A 138 -0.12 6.24 17.02
N LYS A 139 0.67 6.28 18.11
CA LYS A 139 0.13 6.22 19.46
C LYS A 139 -0.53 7.55 19.78
N SER A 140 -1.66 7.48 20.47
CA SER A 140 -2.31 8.62 21.09
C SER A 140 -2.31 8.35 22.60
N ILE A 141 -1.69 9.22 23.36
CA ILE A 141 -1.63 9.10 24.82
C ILE A 141 -2.56 10.14 25.39
N LEU A 142 -3.59 9.68 26.10
CA LEU A 142 -4.45 10.56 26.88
C LEU A 142 -3.67 10.95 28.17
N LEU A 143 -3.39 12.23 28.34
CA LEU A 143 -2.66 12.74 29.48
C LEU A 143 -3.60 13.16 30.63
N ALA A 144 -4.78 13.64 30.29
CA ALA A 144 -5.81 14.03 31.25
C ALA A 144 -7.23 13.86 30.68
N PRO A 145 -8.23 13.51 31.48
CA PRO A 145 -8.08 13.07 32.88
C PRO A 145 -7.34 11.73 32.98
N GLU A 146 -6.67 11.49 34.11
CA GLU A 146 -5.99 10.21 34.35
C GLU A 146 -6.98 9.04 34.26
N ASP A 147 -6.47 7.89 33.84
CA ASP A 147 -7.28 6.67 33.71
C ASP A 147 -8.00 6.36 35.04
N MET A 148 -9.28 6.00 34.92
CA MET A 148 -10.21 5.77 36.05
C MET A 148 -10.49 6.99 36.94
N SER A 149 -10.09 8.21 36.54
CA SER A 149 -10.47 9.42 37.26
C SER A 149 -11.99 9.65 37.20
N THR A 150 -12.58 10.12 38.28
CA THR A 150 -14.00 10.47 38.34
C THR A 150 -14.18 11.97 38.37
N ALA A 151 -15.07 12.47 37.49
CA ALA A 151 -15.49 13.86 37.47
C ALA A 151 -16.88 13.97 38.10
N THR A 152 -17.04 14.82 39.12
CA THR A 152 -18.36 15.14 39.64
C THR A 152 -18.95 16.31 38.86
N LEU A 153 -20.05 16.06 38.16
CA LEU A 153 -20.81 17.13 37.50
C LEU A 153 -21.58 17.91 38.56
N LEU A 154 -21.37 19.21 38.64
CA LEU A 154 -22.17 20.11 39.45
C LEU A 154 -23.56 20.26 38.88
N ALA A 155 -24.55 20.53 39.73
CA ALA A 155 -25.93 20.75 39.28
C ALA A 155 -26.06 21.91 38.28
N ASP A 156 -25.14 22.86 38.31
CA ASP A 156 -25.00 23.88 37.29
C ASP A 156 -23.95 23.46 36.25
N ALA A 157 -24.40 22.86 35.18
CA ALA A 157 -23.55 22.35 34.10
C ALA A 157 -22.76 23.47 33.38
N THR A 158 -23.14 24.73 33.54
CA THR A 158 -22.45 25.86 32.90
C THR A 158 -21.10 26.18 33.51
N GLN A 159 -20.84 25.69 34.73
CA GLN A 159 -19.61 25.91 35.49
C GLN A 159 -18.64 24.72 35.45
N THR A 160 -19.09 23.55 34.98
CA THR A 160 -18.25 22.35 35.00
C THR A 160 -17.50 22.22 33.66
N LYS A 161 -16.20 22.48 33.67
CA LYS A 161 -15.31 22.23 32.55
C LYS A 161 -14.46 21.00 32.86
N ILE A 162 -14.52 20.00 31.99
CA ILE A 162 -13.60 18.86 32.03
C ILE A 162 -12.55 19.11 30.96
N LYS A 163 -11.29 19.27 31.40
CA LYS A 163 -10.16 19.44 30.49
C LYS A 163 -9.67 18.07 30.08
N PHE A 164 -9.63 17.79 28.78
CA PHE A 164 -8.97 16.66 28.21
C PHE A 164 -7.62 17.08 27.65
N GLU A 165 -6.57 16.42 28.05
CA GLU A 165 -5.22 16.61 27.53
C GLU A 165 -4.74 15.30 26.92
N TRP A 166 -4.15 15.36 25.76
CA TRP A 166 -3.54 14.21 25.12
C TRP A 166 -2.19 14.61 24.53
N ASP A 167 -1.30 13.63 24.42
CA ASP A 167 -0.05 13.81 23.71
C ASP A 167 -0.33 13.94 22.21
N ALA A 168 -0.17 15.15 21.70
CA ALA A 168 -0.40 15.49 20.30
C ALA A 168 0.78 15.11 19.39
N SER A 169 1.83 14.47 19.91
CA SER A 169 3.01 14.06 19.11
C SER A 169 2.67 13.18 17.90
N GLY A 170 1.42 12.73 17.79
CA GLY A 170 0.91 12.01 16.62
C GLY A 170 -0.26 12.65 15.90
N ILE A 171 -0.76 13.82 16.26
CA ILE A 171 -2.01 14.38 15.73
C ILE A 171 -1.88 15.86 15.34
N GLY A 172 -0.73 16.38 15.06
CA GLY A 172 -0.51 17.76 14.56
C GLY A 172 -1.61 18.78 14.91
N ASN A 173 -1.26 19.73 15.74
CA ASN A 173 -2.01 20.90 16.22
C ASN A 173 -3.12 20.66 17.26
N ASP A 174 -2.90 21.29 18.38
CA ASP A 174 -3.81 21.41 19.53
C ASP A 174 -5.23 21.78 19.09
N THR A 175 -6.15 20.83 19.19
CA THR A 175 -7.57 21.09 19.10
C THR A 175 -8.10 21.09 20.54
N GLU A 176 -8.27 22.28 21.13
CA GLU A 176 -9.03 22.40 22.36
C GLU A 176 -10.49 22.03 22.09
N CYS A 177 -10.95 20.95 22.71
CA CYS A 177 -12.36 20.66 22.78
C CYS A 177 -12.95 21.43 24.00
N THR A 178 -13.69 22.47 23.73
CA THR A 178 -14.53 23.18 24.73
C THR A 178 -15.94 22.62 24.74
#